data_ee0f95675425aad257fcf3feee987000
#
_entry.id   ee0f95675425aad257fcf3feee987000
#
_cell.length_a   1.000
_cell.length_b   1.000
_cell.length_c   1.000
_cell.angle_alpha   90.00
_cell.angle_beta   90.00
_cell.angle_gamma   90.00
#
_symmetry.space_group_name_H-M   'P 1'
#
loop_
_entity.id
_entity.type
_entity.pdbx_description
1 polymer ?
#
loop_
_entity_poly.entity_id
_entity_poly.type
_entity_poly.pdbx_seq_one_letter_code
_entity_poly.pdbx_strand_id
1 'polypeptide(L)'
;MSGKRKAKVTRTTTETQIWAEVNLDGSGNYKITTGIGFLDHMLEQLSKHSLIDIELEAKGDLHIDAHHTTEDSGYVIGEAIGKALGSRVGINRFAHAEIPMDESLSSVTLDVSGRPFLEWKVMMPNSRLGEMDTELFKEWFRAFAQAAGITIHVRNAYGENSHHIIESCFKALGRSLREAVEIDKRNYSAIPSTKGSIGGKEG
;
A
#
# COMPACT_ATOMS: atom_id res chain seq x y z
N MET A 1 6.76 20.69 17.32
CA MET A 1 5.40 20.27 16.92
C MET A 1 5.55 19.51 15.61
N SER A 2 5.42 18.20 15.61
CA SER A 2 5.41 17.40 14.38
C SER A 2 4.23 17.83 13.54
N GLY A 3 4.47 18.35 12.32
CA GLY A 3 3.41 18.61 11.36
C GLY A 3 2.64 17.32 11.13
N LYS A 4 1.32 17.42 10.92
CA LYS A 4 0.48 16.24 10.61
C LYS A 4 1.05 15.55 9.38
N ARG A 5 1.37 14.24 9.48
CA ARG A 5 1.84 13.42 8.34
C ARG A 5 0.66 13.05 7.45
N LYS A 6 0.18 14.05 6.70
CA LYS A 6 -0.97 13.96 5.80
C LYS A 6 -0.59 14.43 4.41
N ALA A 7 -1.16 13.81 3.40
CA ALA A 7 -1.02 14.27 2.02
C ALA A 7 -2.26 13.94 1.20
N LYS A 8 -2.53 14.79 0.22
CA LYS A 8 -3.54 14.58 -0.82
C LYS A 8 -2.86 14.56 -2.18
N VAL A 9 -3.26 13.63 -3.02
CA VAL A 9 -2.79 13.46 -4.39
C VAL A 9 -4.00 13.37 -5.32
N THR A 10 -3.91 13.99 -6.45
CA THR A 10 -4.88 13.87 -7.55
C THR A 10 -4.13 13.53 -8.83
N ARG A 11 -4.62 12.53 -9.55
CA ARG A 11 -4.10 12.09 -10.85
C ARG A 11 -5.25 12.07 -11.84
N THR A 12 -5.05 12.72 -12.98
CA THR A 12 -6.01 12.72 -14.09
C THR A 12 -5.28 12.36 -15.38
N THR A 13 -5.77 11.35 -16.04
CA THR A 13 -5.33 10.89 -17.36
C THR A 13 -6.53 10.86 -18.31
N THR A 14 -6.37 10.33 -19.51
CA THR A 14 -7.49 10.05 -20.41
C THR A 14 -8.29 8.82 -19.98
N GLU A 15 -7.74 7.96 -19.14
CA GLU A 15 -8.30 6.67 -18.72
C GLU A 15 -8.90 6.74 -17.33
N THR A 16 -8.31 7.54 -16.42
CA THR A 16 -8.71 7.59 -15.02
C THR A 16 -8.71 9.02 -14.47
N GLN A 17 -9.58 9.24 -13.48
CA GLN A 17 -9.58 10.42 -12.62
C GLN A 17 -9.66 9.95 -11.17
N ILE A 18 -8.55 10.07 -10.45
CA ILE A 18 -8.40 9.51 -9.10
C ILE A 18 -7.82 10.54 -8.16
N TRP A 19 -8.34 10.61 -6.95
CA TRP A 19 -7.68 11.32 -5.86
C TRP A 19 -7.67 10.47 -4.60
N ALA A 20 -6.63 10.65 -3.79
CA ALA A 20 -6.56 10.08 -2.45
C ALA A 20 -6.01 11.07 -1.45
N GLU A 21 -6.51 10.99 -0.22
CA GLU A 21 -5.96 11.66 0.96
C GLU A 21 -5.59 10.61 2.01
N VAL A 22 -4.40 10.72 2.57
CA VAL A 22 -3.91 9.80 3.61
C VAL A 22 -3.48 10.55 4.85
N ASN A 23 -3.67 9.92 6.02
CA ASN A 23 -3.15 10.39 7.29
C ASN A 23 -2.40 9.24 7.97
N LEU A 24 -1.08 9.31 8.03
CA LEU A 24 -0.24 8.26 8.61
C LEU A 24 -0.45 8.11 10.12
N ASP A 25 -0.89 9.17 10.80
CA ASP A 25 -1.18 9.21 12.24
C ASP A 25 -2.68 9.07 12.52
N GLY A 26 -3.37 8.28 11.69
CA GLY A 26 -4.81 8.04 11.76
C GLY A 26 -5.20 6.96 12.75
N SER A 27 -6.41 6.44 12.56
CA SER A 27 -7.00 5.34 13.33
C SER A 27 -7.59 4.23 12.44
N GLY A 28 -7.28 4.25 11.14
CA GLY A 28 -7.79 3.32 10.14
C GLY A 28 -9.23 3.62 9.74
N ASN A 29 -9.58 4.90 9.68
CA ASN A 29 -10.83 5.34 9.05
C ASN A 29 -10.67 5.35 7.54
N TYR A 30 -11.71 4.91 6.85
CA TYR A 30 -11.67 4.85 5.39
C TYR A 30 -12.97 5.32 4.75
N LYS A 31 -12.83 5.87 3.55
CA LYS A 31 -13.91 6.16 2.62
C LYS A 31 -13.37 5.91 1.22
N ILE A 32 -13.72 4.76 0.65
CA ILE A 32 -13.09 4.24 -0.57
C ILE A 32 -14.16 3.91 -1.59
N THR A 33 -13.97 4.40 -2.81
CA THR A 33 -14.88 4.15 -3.93
C THR A 33 -14.06 4.09 -5.22
N THR A 34 -13.80 2.88 -5.72
CA THR A 34 -13.11 2.67 -7.00
C THR A 34 -14.05 2.25 -8.12
N GLY A 35 -15.27 1.84 -7.78
CA GLY A 35 -16.19 1.18 -8.69
C GLY A 35 -15.93 -0.33 -8.86
N ILE A 36 -14.90 -0.86 -8.20
CA ILE A 36 -14.53 -2.29 -8.20
C ILE A 36 -14.67 -2.79 -6.76
N GLY A 37 -15.82 -3.41 -6.44
CA GLY A 37 -16.17 -3.73 -5.05
C GLY A 37 -15.16 -4.60 -4.31
N PHE A 38 -14.48 -5.53 -5.00
CA PHE A 38 -13.46 -6.34 -4.37
C PHE A 38 -12.17 -5.54 -4.06
N LEU A 39 -11.80 -4.59 -4.92
CA LEU A 39 -10.67 -3.69 -4.66
C LEU A 39 -10.98 -2.75 -3.50
N ASP A 40 -12.19 -2.18 -3.44
CA ASP A 40 -12.65 -1.35 -2.32
C ASP A 40 -12.44 -2.11 -1.00
N HIS A 41 -12.92 -3.37 -0.94
CA HIS A 41 -12.76 -4.23 0.23
C HIS A 41 -11.28 -4.44 0.61
N MET A 42 -10.39 -4.66 -0.35
CA MET A 42 -8.95 -4.83 -0.08
C MET A 42 -8.30 -3.55 0.47
N LEU A 43 -8.67 -2.40 -0.07
CA LEU A 43 -8.16 -1.10 0.40
C LEU A 43 -8.70 -0.72 1.79
N GLU A 44 -9.91 -1.12 2.11
CA GLU A 44 -10.47 -1.03 3.47
C GLU A 44 -9.65 -1.86 4.47
N GLN A 45 -9.26 -3.10 4.10
CA GLN A 45 -8.37 -3.92 4.92
C GLN A 45 -7.01 -3.23 5.13
N LEU A 46 -6.44 -2.65 4.06
CA LEU A 46 -5.20 -1.89 4.14
C LEU A 46 -5.31 -0.75 5.16
N SER A 47 -6.32 0.11 5.04
CA SER A 47 -6.55 1.23 5.95
C SER A 47 -6.74 0.73 7.39
N LYS A 48 -7.65 -0.23 7.59
CA LYS A 48 -8.00 -0.74 8.91
C LYS A 48 -6.81 -1.33 9.66
N HIS A 49 -5.97 -2.11 8.98
CA HIS A 49 -4.86 -2.81 9.60
C HIS A 49 -3.58 -1.97 9.70
N SER A 50 -3.42 -0.96 8.84
CA SER A 50 -2.31 0.01 8.94
C SER A 50 -2.57 1.12 9.96
N LEU A 51 -3.80 1.36 10.36
CA LEU A 51 -4.26 2.55 11.08
C LEU A 51 -4.01 3.86 10.33
N ILE A 52 -3.69 3.79 9.05
CA ILE A 52 -3.63 4.96 8.16
C ILE A 52 -5.05 5.29 7.74
N ASP A 53 -5.51 6.52 7.99
CA ASP A 53 -6.78 6.94 7.40
C ASP A 53 -6.58 7.10 5.89
N ILE A 54 -7.52 6.58 5.10
CA ILE A 54 -7.50 6.63 3.63
C ILE A 54 -8.86 7.08 3.10
N GLU A 55 -8.89 8.19 2.40
CA GLU A 55 -10.01 8.59 1.57
C GLU A 55 -9.60 8.50 0.10
N LEU A 56 -10.36 7.75 -0.72
CA LEU A 56 -10.09 7.53 -2.15
C LEU A 56 -11.37 7.58 -2.95
N GLU A 57 -11.35 8.35 -4.04
CA GLU A 57 -12.37 8.28 -5.09
C GLU A 57 -11.68 8.09 -6.44
N ALA A 58 -12.12 7.08 -7.18
CA ALA A 58 -11.64 6.80 -8.52
C ALA A 58 -12.80 6.71 -9.52
N LYS A 59 -12.59 7.30 -10.69
CA LYS A 59 -13.42 7.15 -11.87
C LYS A 59 -12.51 6.72 -13.00
N GLY A 60 -12.66 5.49 -13.46
CA GLY A 60 -11.89 4.95 -14.57
C GLY A 60 -12.77 4.37 -15.66
N ASP A 61 -12.14 3.93 -16.71
CA ASP A 61 -12.73 3.34 -17.92
C ASP A 61 -13.11 1.85 -17.73
N LEU A 62 -13.86 1.55 -16.65
CA LEU A 62 -14.29 0.19 -16.28
C LEU A 62 -15.07 -0.54 -17.36
N HIS A 63 -15.56 0.17 -18.39
CA HIS A 63 -16.18 -0.44 -19.56
C HIS A 63 -15.16 -1.19 -20.45
N ILE A 64 -13.86 -0.90 -20.31
CA ILE A 64 -12.77 -1.64 -20.93
C ILE A 64 -12.43 -2.84 -20.05
N ASP A 65 -11.87 -2.57 -18.86
CA ASP A 65 -11.60 -3.54 -17.80
C ASP A 65 -11.25 -2.81 -16.48
N ALA A 66 -10.80 -3.55 -15.46
CA ALA A 66 -10.42 -3.01 -14.16
C ALA A 66 -8.93 -2.58 -14.06
N HIS A 67 -8.12 -2.76 -15.12
CA HIS A 67 -6.66 -2.61 -15.06
C HIS A 67 -6.23 -1.20 -14.68
N HIS A 68 -6.60 -0.20 -15.49
CA HIS A 68 -6.17 1.19 -15.31
C HIS A 68 -6.59 1.74 -13.94
N THR A 69 -7.83 1.47 -13.52
CA THR A 69 -8.35 1.92 -12.22
C THR A 69 -7.59 1.27 -11.06
N THR A 70 -7.28 -0.01 -11.18
CA THR A 70 -6.53 -0.75 -10.16
C THR A 70 -5.10 -0.23 -10.04
N GLU A 71 -4.35 -0.15 -11.13
CA GLU A 71 -2.97 0.32 -11.15
C GLU A 71 -2.86 1.76 -10.64
N ASP A 72 -3.67 2.67 -11.18
CA ASP A 72 -3.63 4.07 -10.81
C ASP A 72 -4.09 4.34 -9.37
N SER A 73 -5.00 3.54 -8.80
CA SER A 73 -5.35 3.62 -7.37
C SER A 73 -4.16 3.28 -6.49
N GLY A 74 -3.40 2.24 -6.85
CA GLY A 74 -2.15 1.88 -6.18
C GLY A 74 -1.11 3.00 -6.25
N TYR A 75 -0.96 3.58 -7.44
CA TYR A 75 -0.06 4.71 -7.66
C TYR A 75 -0.42 5.91 -6.78
N VAL A 76 -1.69 6.35 -6.78
CA VAL A 76 -2.15 7.56 -6.06
C VAL A 76 -2.03 7.39 -4.55
N ILE A 77 -2.41 6.22 -3.99
CA ILE A 77 -2.22 5.91 -2.56
C ILE A 77 -0.73 5.88 -2.22
N GLY A 78 0.09 5.20 -3.04
CA GLY A 78 1.53 5.12 -2.85
C GLY A 78 2.18 6.50 -2.83
N GLU A 79 1.85 7.36 -3.80
CA GLU A 79 2.37 8.73 -3.87
C GLU A 79 1.94 9.56 -2.66
N ALA A 80 0.68 9.43 -2.21
CA ALA A 80 0.19 10.13 -1.04
C ALA A 80 0.94 9.70 0.24
N ILE A 81 1.19 8.39 0.41
CA ILE A 81 2.00 7.87 1.54
C ILE A 81 3.44 8.39 1.45
N GLY A 82 4.05 8.34 0.26
CA GLY A 82 5.41 8.86 0.05
C GLY A 82 5.54 10.35 0.39
N LYS A 83 4.56 11.16 0.00
CA LYS A 83 4.48 12.60 0.34
C LYS A 83 4.26 12.82 1.84
N ALA A 84 3.38 12.05 2.47
CA ALA A 84 3.08 12.16 3.90
C ALA A 84 4.28 11.76 4.78
N LEU A 85 5.13 10.83 4.32
CA LEU A 85 6.37 10.44 4.98
C LEU A 85 7.42 11.56 5.01
N GLY A 86 7.38 12.48 4.06
CA GLY A 86 8.32 13.60 3.99
C GLY A 86 9.79 13.15 4.02
N SER A 87 10.56 13.69 4.96
CA SER A 87 11.99 13.39 5.12
C SER A 87 12.30 12.01 5.69
N ARG A 88 11.29 11.23 6.08
CA ARG A 88 11.44 9.90 6.72
C ARG A 88 12.28 9.89 8.00
N VAL A 89 12.37 11.04 8.68
CA VAL A 89 13.06 11.17 9.97
C VAL A 89 12.27 10.42 11.04
N GLY A 90 12.98 9.67 11.86
CA GLY A 90 12.44 9.01 13.05
C GLY A 90 11.55 7.81 12.82
N ILE A 91 11.31 7.35 11.59
CA ILE A 91 10.49 6.16 11.33
C ILE A 91 11.27 4.88 11.65
N ASN A 92 10.53 3.77 11.92
CA ASN A 92 11.16 2.45 12.07
C ASN A 92 11.81 1.95 10.78
N ARG A 93 11.26 2.33 9.62
CA ARG A 93 11.76 2.04 8.28
C ARG A 93 11.54 0.60 7.79
N PHE A 94 11.95 -0.41 8.56
CA PHE A 94 11.80 -1.83 8.21
C PHE A 94 10.65 -2.44 8.99
N ALA A 95 9.89 -3.33 8.37
CA ALA A 95 8.90 -4.11 9.06
C ALA A 95 8.57 -5.40 8.33
N HIS A 96 8.02 -6.34 9.08
CA HIS A 96 7.55 -7.62 8.59
C HIS A 96 6.26 -8.00 9.31
N ALA A 97 5.30 -8.53 8.57
CA ALA A 97 4.11 -9.15 9.14
C ALA A 97 3.78 -10.43 8.39
N GLU A 98 3.43 -11.46 9.14
CA GLU A 98 2.89 -12.71 8.63
C GLU A 98 1.48 -12.88 9.17
N ILE A 99 0.50 -13.01 8.30
CA ILE A 99 -0.92 -12.96 8.63
C ILE A 99 -1.62 -14.22 8.13
N PRO A 100 -2.26 -14.99 9.01
CA PRO A 100 -3.13 -16.08 8.63
C PRO A 100 -4.52 -15.56 8.25
N MET A 101 -5.18 -16.24 7.34
CA MET A 101 -6.61 -16.13 7.09
C MET A 101 -7.13 -17.53 6.77
N ASP A 102 -7.79 -18.14 7.76
CA ASP A 102 -8.20 -19.54 7.76
C ASP A 102 -7.05 -20.47 7.31
N GLU A 103 -7.17 -21.09 6.14
CA GLU A 103 -6.17 -22.02 5.57
C GLU A 103 -5.01 -21.31 4.86
N SER A 104 -5.04 -19.97 4.71
CA SER A 104 -4.02 -19.22 4.01
C SER A 104 -3.03 -18.55 4.96
N LEU A 105 -1.77 -18.50 4.57
CA LEU A 105 -0.72 -17.77 5.29
C LEU A 105 0.09 -16.92 4.32
N SER A 106 0.06 -15.60 4.51
CA SER A 106 0.82 -14.66 3.69
C SER A 106 1.70 -13.73 4.53
N SER A 107 2.80 -13.30 3.96
CA SER A 107 3.73 -12.38 4.61
C SER A 107 4.11 -11.22 3.71
N VAL A 108 4.34 -10.05 4.33
CA VAL A 108 4.89 -8.86 3.69
C VAL A 108 6.08 -8.37 4.50
N THR A 109 7.19 -8.16 3.82
CA THR A 109 8.38 -7.50 4.36
C THR A 109 8.66 -6.26 3.55
N LEU A 110 8.93 -5.12 4.21
CA LEU A 110 9.16 -3.87 3.51
C LEU A 110 10.32 -3.05 4.10
N ASP A 111 10.91 -2.22 3.22
CA ASP A 111 11.89 -1.19 3.55
C ASP A 111 11.46 0.14 2.93
N VAL A 112 11.21 1.14 3.76
CA VAL A 112 10.89 2.51 3.34
C VAL A 112 12.18 3.20 2.89
N SER A 113 12.80 2.64 1.85
CA SER A 113 14.17 2.93 1.43
C SER A 113 14.31 4.10 0.46
N GLY A 114 13.23 4.59 -0.15
CA GLY A 114 13.29 5.49 -1.30
C GLY A 114 13.69 4.80 -2.62
N ARG A 115 13.85 3.48 -2.61
CA ARG A 115 14.17 2.65 -3.77
C ARG A 115 13.00 1.68 -4.02
N PRO A 116 12.14 1.98 -4.99
CA PRO A 116 10.96 1.16 -5.26
C PRO A 116 11.36 -0.20 -5.83
N PHE A 117 10.79 -1.26 -5.28
CA PHE A 117 10.93 -2.62 -5.80
C PHE A 117 9.79 -3.49 -5.29
N LEU A 118 9.26 -4.37 -6.14
CA LEU A 118 8.31 -5.41 -5.74
C LEU A 118 8.87 -6.79 -6.06
N GLU A 119 9.02 -7.63 -5.04
CA GLU A 119 9.15 -9.07 -5.18
C GLU A 119 7.79 -9.72 -4.91
N TRP A 120 7.23 -10.41 -5.91
CA TRP A 120 5.91 -11.01 -5.82
C TRP A 120 5.98 -12.53 -5.94
N LYS A 121 5.70 -13.21 -4.83
CA LYS A 121 5.67 -14.67 -4.71
C LYS A 121 4.29 -15.13 -4.20
N VAL A 122 3.25 -14.73 -4.93
CA VAL A 122 1.87 -15.11 -4.64
C VAL A 122 1.28 -15.78 -5.87
N MET A 123 0.73 -16.96 -5.67
CA MET A 123 -0.04 -17.68 -6.69
C MET A 123 -1.47 -17.82 -6.20
N MET A 124 -2.41 -17.54 -7.08
CA MET A 124 -3.83 -17.66 -6.78
C MET A 124 -4.44 -18.73 -7.66
N PRO A 125 -5.18 -19.71 -7.08
CA PRO A 125 -5.79 -20.81 -7.87
C PRO A 125 -6.81 -20.32 -8.87
N ASN A 126 -7.59 -19.29 -8.53
CA ASN A 126 -8.62 -18.73 -9.39
C ASN A 126 -8.10 -17.47 -10.11
N SER A 127 -8.42 -17.34 -11.38
CA SER A 127 -8.05 -16.16 -12.19
C SER A 127 -8.93 -14.94 -11.93
N ARG A 128 -10.09 -15.10 -11.24
CA ARG A 128 -11.02 -14.00 -10.94
C ARG A 128 -11.57 -14.09 -9.53
N LEU A 129 -11.81 -12.92 -8.93
CA LEU A 129 -12.52 -12.72 -7.67
C LEU A 129 -13.61 -11.65 -7.89
N GLY A 130 -14.87 -12.07 -7.89
CA GLY A 130 -15.96 -11.25 -8.37
C GLY A 130 -15.74 -10.89 -9.84
N GLU A 131 -15.71 -9.60 -10.14
CA GLU A 131 -15.45 -9.08 -11.50
C GLU A 131 -14.00 -8.68 -11.74
N MET A 132 -13.10 -8.86 -10.74
CA MET A 132 -11.71 -8.48 -10.80
C MET A 132 -10.79 -9.66 -11.13
N ASP A 133 -9.92 -9.51 -12.13
CA ASP A 133 -8.90 -10.49 -12.47
C ASP A 133 -7.79 -10.48 -11.42
N THR A 134 -7.35 -11.67 -10.98
CA THR A 134 -6.39 -11.80 -9.88
C THR A 134 -4.97 -11.33 -10.20
N GLU A 135 -4.60 -11.25 -11.48
CA GLU A 135 -3.32 -10.70 -11.90
C GLU A 135 -3.18 -9.20 -11.58
N LEU A 136 -4.30 -8.46 -11.48
CA LEU A 136 -4.32 -7.04 -11.23
C LEU A 136 -3.82 -6.67 -9.81
N PHE A 137 -3.86 -7.59 -8.87
CA PHE A 137 -3.30 -7.32 -7.53
C PHE A 137 -1.80 -7.10 -7.57
N LYS A 138 -1.08 -7.85 -8.39
CA LYS A 138 0.36 -7.63 -8.59
C LYS A 138 0.63 -6.24 -9.17
N GLU A 139 -0.20 -5.80 -10.12
CA GLU A 139 -0.08 -4.47 -10.72
C GLU A 139 -0.34 -3.37 -9.71
N TRP A 140 -1.37 -3.54 -8.86
CA TRP A 140 -1.63 -2.62 -7.75
C TRP A 140 -0.43 -2.51 -6.80
N PHE A 141 0.12 -3.64 -6.33
CA PHE A 141 1.28 -3.66 -5.43
C PHE A 141 2.52 -3.04 -6.09
N ARG A 142 2.70 -3.24 -7.40
CA ARG A 142 3.81 -2.66 -8.17
C ARG A 142 3.70 -1.15 -8.24
N ALA A 143 2.55 -0.63 -8.64
CA ALA A 143 2.29 0.79 -8.74
C ALA A 143 2.43 1.48 -7.37
N PHE A 144 1.89 0.85 -6.32
CA PHE A 144 2.02 1.31 -4.95
C PHE A 144 3.48 1.38 -4.49
N ALA A 145 4.25 0.31 -4.67
CA ALA A 145 5.68 0.28 -4.29
C ALA A 145 6.48 1.35 -5.02
N GLN A 146 6.22 1.49 -6.34
CA GLN A 146 6.87 2.47 -7.21
C GLN A 146 6.61 3.90 -6.73
N ALA A 147 5.35 4.25 -6.49
CA ALA A 147 4.97 5.62 -6.14
C ALA A 147 5.33 5.99 -4.69
N ALA A 148 5.24 5.04 -3.76
CA ALA A 148 5.64 5.25 -2.36
C ALA A 148 7.16 5.28 -2.16
N GLY A 149 7.94 4.79 -3.12
CA GLY A 149 9.39 4.64 -2.99
C GLY A 149 9.77 3.61 -1.94
N ILE A 150 9.09 2.45 -1.94
CA ILE A 150 9.24 1.39 -0.95
C ILE A 150 9.65 0.09 -1.65
N THR A 151 10.60 -0.63 -1.06
CA THR A 151 10.86 -2.02 -1.41
C THR A 151 9.87 -2.91 -0.67
N ILE A 152 9.13 -3.77 -1.40
CA ILE A 152 8.11 -4.67 -0.83
C ILE A 152 8.34 -6.09 -1.34
N HIS A 153 8.39 -7.04 -0.43
CA HIS A 153 8.38 -8.47 -0.73
C HIS A 153 7.06 -9.06 -0.22
N VAL A 154 6.27 -9.63 -1.12
CA VAL A 154 5.00 -10.29 -0.82
C VAL A 154 5.14 -11.77 -1.09
N ARG A 155 4.81 -12.60 -0.13
CA ARG A 155 4.86 -14.05 -0.23
C ARG A 155 3.58 -14.66 0.35
N ASN A 156 2.96 -15.56 -0.39
CA ASN A 156 2.00 -16.52 0.16
C ASN A 156 2.74 -17.86 0.40
N ALA A 157 2.72 -18.36 1.61
CA ALA A 157 3.37 -19.61 1.97
C ALA A 157 2.52 -20.82 1.55
N TYR A 158 1.21 -20.72 1.74
CA TYR A 158 0.20 -21.69 1.34
C TYR A 158 -1.20 -21.05 1.43
N GLY A 159 -2.17 -21.65 0.76
CA GLY A 159 -3.58 -21.24 0.73
C GLY A 159 -4.29 -21.89 -0.45
N GLU A 160 -5.60 -22.09 -0.33
CA GLU A 160 -6.43 -22.70 -1.36
C GLU A 160 -7.50 -21.74 -1.89
N ASN A 161 -7.97 -20.82 -1.06
CA ASN A 161 -8.97 -19.83 -1.43
C ASN A 161 -8.28 -18.52 -1.86
N SER A 162 -8.44 -18.13 -3.14
CA SER A 162 -7.83 -16.91 -3.68
C SER A 162 -8.22 -15.63 -2.93
N HIS A 163 -9.45 -15.55 -2.38
CA HIS A 163 -9.88 -14.43 -1.55
C HIS A 163 -9.07 -14.37 -0.24
N HIS A 164 -8.92 -15.50 0.45
CA HIS A 164 -8.14 -15.57 1.70
C HIS A 164 -6.66 -15.26 1.44
N ILE A 165 -6.11 -15.75 0.33
CA ILE A 165 -4.72 -15.46 -0.07
C ILE A 165 -4.50 -13.97 -0.23
N ILE A 166 -5.32 -13.29 -1.06
CA ILE A 166 -5.06 -11.88 -1.34
C ILE A 166 -5.43 -10.97 -0.17
N GLU A 167 -6.49 -11.25 0.56
CA GLU A 167 -6.85 -10.46 1.74
C GLU A 167 -5.78 -10.58 2.83
N SER A 168 -5.21 -11.77 3.07
CA SER A 168 -4.07 -11.92 3.99
C SER A 168 -2.84 -11.12 3.54
N CYS A 169 -2.60 -10.97 2.22
CA CYS A 169 -1.54 -10.09 1.70
C CYS A 169 -1.80 -8.61 2.02
N PHE A 170 -3.03 -8.12 1.82
CA PHE A 170 -3.38 -6.71 2.14
C PHE A 170 -3.35 -6.44 3.64
N LYS A 171 -3.79 -7.38 4.47
CA LYS A 171 -3.66 -7.28 5.93
C LYS A 171 -2.19 -7.26 6.37
N ALA A 172 -1.35 -8.12 5.76
CA ALA A 172 0.08 -8.16 6.02
C ALA A 172 0.76 -6.85 5.60
N LEU A 173 0.40 -6.28 4.43
CA LEU A 173 0.86 -4.97 4.00
C LEU A 173 0.45 -3.88 4.99
N GLY A 174 -0.81 -3.87 5.43
CA GLY A 174 -1.30 -2.90 6.41
C GLY A 174 -0.52 -2.96 7.72
N ARG A 175 -0.31 -4.15 8.27
CA ARG A 175 0.44 -4.34 9.52
C ARG A 175 1.91 -3.94 9.39
N SER A 176 2.55 -4.31 8.29
CA SER A 176 3.94 -3.93 8.02
C SER A 176 4.09 -2.42 7.82
N LEU A 177 3.17 -1.78 7.07
CA LEU A 177 3.18 -0.32 6.90
C LEU A 177 3.02 0.40 8.23
N ARG A 178 2.06 -0.02 9.07
CA ARG A 178 1.87 0.55 10.40
C ARG A 178 3.18 0.60 11.18
N GLU A 179 3.88 -0.52 11.27
CA GLU A 179 5.12 -0.62 12.01
C GLU A 179 6.25 0.21 11.36
N ALA A 180 6.41 0.11 10.03
CA ALA A 180 7.50 0.78 9.33
C ALA A 180 7.42 2.31 9.37
N VAL A 181 6.20 2.88 9.34
CA VAL A 181 5.98 4.34 9.36
C VAL A 181 5.86 4.91 10.77
N GLU A 182 5.77 4.06 11.80
CA GLU A 182 5.70 4.48 13.19
C GLU A 182 6.99 5.18 13.61
N ILE A 183 6.87 6.22 14.44
CA ILE A 183 8.02 6.96 14.94
C ILE A 183 8.69 6.17 16.07
N ASP A 184 9.95 5.81 15.89
CA ASP A 184 10.77 5.19 16.93
C ASP A 184 11.08 6.20 18.04
N LYS A 185 10.55 5.94 19.23
CA LYS A 185 10.73 6.81 20.40
C LYS A 185 12.19 6.95 20.84
N ARG A 186 13.05 6.01 20.48
CA ARG A 186 14.47 6.01 20.82
C ARG A 186 15.32 6.75 19.80
N ASN A 187 14.79 6.96 18.56
CA ASN A 187 15.53 7.53 17.44
C ASN A 187 14.70 8.54 16.63
N TYR A 188 13.77 9.24 17.29
CA TYR A 188 12.78 10.10 16.68
C TYR A 188 13.31 11.29 15.86
N SER A 189 14.57 11.68 16.06
CA SER A 189 15.19 12.85 15.42
C SER A 189 16.23 12.48 14.35
N ALA A 190 16.54 11.20 14.16
CA ALA A 190 17.54 10.76 13.19
C ALA A 190 16.90 10.09 11.98
N ILE A 191 17.57 10.12 10.85
CA ILE A 191 17.23 9.32 9.67
C ILE A 191 17.77 7.91 9.92
N PRO A 192 16.95 6.85 9.81
CA PRO A 192 17.37 5.47 10.07
C PRO A 192 18.20 4.91 8.89
N SER A 193 19.35 5.54 8.62
CA SER A 193 20.26 5.20 7.54
C SER A 193 21.69 5.63 7.87
N THR A 194 22.65 4.74 7.70
CA THR A 194 24.08 5.05 7.84
C THR A 194 24.58 6.04 6.78
N LYS A 195 23.80 6.25 5.71
CA LYS A 195 24.10 7.26 4.67
C LYS A 195 23.64 8.68 5.05
N GLY A 196 22.91 8.84 6.17
CA GLY A 196 22.32 10.12 6.56
C GLY A 196 21.13 10.59 5.72
N SER A 197 20.72 9.81 4.73
CA SER A 197 19.56 10.11 3.87
C SER A 197 18.81 8.85 3.46
N ILE A 198 17.53 9.01 3.12
CA ILE A 198 16.68 7.96 2.53
C ILE A 198 15.96 8.56 1.32
N GLY A 199 16.20 7.98 0.12
CA GLY A 199 15.67 8.50 -1.14
C GLY A 199 16.57 9.65 -1.63
N GLY A 200 17.43 9.35 -2.58
CA GLY A 200 18.34 10.35 -3.15
C GLY A 200 17.59 11.38 -3.99
N LYS A 201 17.41 12.56 -3.44
CA LYS A 201 17.65 13.84 -4.09
C LYS A 201 18.26 14.69 -2.98
N GLU A 202 19.57 14.82 -3.03
CA GLU A 202 20.20 16.00 -2.47
C GLU A 202 19.57 17.21 -3.15
N GLY A 203 19.00 18.12 -2.34
CA GLY A 203 18.58 19.42 -2.79
C GLY A 203 19.77 20.31 -3.14
#